data_c5384124393bf85709636b9ea5c757d4
#
_entry.id   c5384124393bf85709636b9ea5c757d4
#
_cell.length_a   1.000
_cell.length_b   1.000
_cell.length_c   1.000
_cell.angle_alpha   90.00
_cell.angle_beta   90.00
_cell.angle_gamma   90.00
#
_symmetry.space_group_name_H-M   'P 1'
#
loop_
_entity.id
_entity.type
_entity.pdbx_description
1 polymer ?
#
loop_
_entity_poly.entity_id
_entity_poly.type
_entity_poly.pdbx_seq_one_letter_code
_entity_poly.pdbx_strand_id
1 'polypeptide(L)' 'KVNINTAGAEELDGLPGIGPVLAQRIVDEREANGPYTGAEDLTRVEGIGQAIVESIQDHIITEDTQE' A
#
# COMPACT_ATOMS: atom_id res chain seq x y z
N LYS A 1 12.43 2.06 -2.34
CA LYS A 1 10.98 2.16 -2.39
C LYS A 1 10.35 0.95 -1.71
N VAL A 2 9.16 1.14 -1.23
CA VAL A 2 8.44 0.10 -0.48
C VAL A 2 7.55 -0.68 -1.43
N ASN A 3 7.71 -1.99 -1.43
CA ASN A 3 6.83 -2.84 -2.25
C ASN A 3 5.58 -3.15 -1.45
N ILE A 4 4.47 -2.55 -1.85
CA ILE A 4 3.23 -2.67 -1.06
C ILE A 4 2.62 -4.07 -1.15
N ASN A 5 3.12 -4.91 -2.04
CA ASN A 5 2.64 -6.28 -2.12
C ASN A 5 3.38 -7.22 -1.21
N THR A 6 4.52 -6.82 -0.67
CA THR A 6 5.31 -7.69 0.20
C THR A 6 5.65 -7.06 1.54
N ALA A 7 5.50 -5.75 1.67
CA ALA A 7 5.92 -5.06 2.90
C ALA A 7 4.99 -5.40 4.06
N GLY A 8 5.55 -5.41 5.24
CA GLY A 8 4.74 -5.55 6.44
C GLY A 8 4.18 -4.23 6.88
N ALA A 9 3.31 -4.27 7.89
CA ALA A 9 2.66 -3.06 8.37
C ALA A 9 3.67 -2.04 8.89
N GLU A 10 4.74 -2.50 9.51
CA GLU A 10 5.72 -1.57 10.05
C GLU A 10 6.41 -0.78 8.96
N GLU A 11 6.69 -1.44 7.86
CA GLU A 11 7.34 -0.78 6.75
C GLU A 11 6.40 0.20 6.08
N LEU A 12 5.15 -0.19 5.93
CA LEU A 12 4.15 0.66 5.32
C LEU A 12 3.84 1.88 6.17
N ASP A 13 3.95 1.74 7.48
CA ASP A 13 3.71 2.85 8.39
C ASP A 13 4.67 4.01 8.15
N GLY A 14 5.81 3.75 7.56
CA GLY A 14 6.78 4.80 7.27
C GLY A 14 6.44 5.66 6.07
N LEU A 15 5.42 5.30 5.31
CA LEU A 15 5.05 6.08 4.14
C LEU A 15 4.33 7.36 4.56
N PRO A 16 4.51 8.45 3.79
CA PRO A 16 3.84 9.71 4.14
C PRO A 16 2.34 9.55 4.15
N GLY A 17 1.71 10.00 5.22
CA GLY A 17 0.26 9.93 5.34
C GLY A 17 -0.28 8.58 5.76
N ILE A 18 0.59 7.59 5.91
CA ILE A 18 0.17 6.26 6.32
C ILE A 18 0.59 6.05 7.77
N GLY A 19 -0.37 5.87 8.64
CA GLY A 19 -0.09 5.54 10.02
C GLY A 19 -0.31 4.06 10.26
N PRO A 20 -0.22 3.61 11.51
CA PRO A 20 -0.33 2.18 11.80
C PRO A 20 -1.68 1.59 11.42
N VAL A 21 -2.75 2.36 11.54
CA VAL A 21 -4.06 1.84 11.18
C VAL A 21 -4.17 1.61 9.68
N LEU A 22 -3.75 2.59 8.89
CA LEU A 22 -3.82 2.44 7.44
C LEU A 22 -2.85 1.39 6.95
N ALA A 23 -1.67 1.31 7.57
CA ALA A 23 -0.70 0.28 7.20
C ALA A 23 -1.30 -1.11 7.38
N GLN A 24 -1.97 -1.33 8.50
CA GLN A 24 -2.59 -2.62 8.73
C GLN A 24 -3.72 -2.89 7.74
N ARG A 25 -4.47 -1.85 7.39
CA ARG A 25 -5.54 -2.01 6.41
C ARG A 25 -4.99 -2.40 5.05
N ILE A 26 -3.83 -1.86 4.67
CA ILE A 26 -3.21 -2.22 3.41
C ILE A 26 -2.85 -3.71 3.40
N VAL A 27 -2.29 -4.19 4.49
CA VAL A 27 -1.94 -5.60 4.60
C VAL A 27 -3.18 -6.47 4.56
N ASP A 28 -4.20 -6.09 5.32
CA ASP A 28 -5.41 -6.88 5.38
C ASP A 28 -6.11 -6.94 4.02
N GLU A 29 -6.12 -5.83 3.31
CA GLU A 29 -6.81 -5.78 2.04
C GLU A 29 -6.10 -6.65 1.00
N ARG A 30 -4.77 -6.62 0.98
CA ARG A 30 -4.08 -7.43 -0.02
C ARG A 30 -4.23 -8.91 0.28
N GLU A 31 -4.37 -9.26 1.56
CA GLU A 31 -4.56 -10.67 1.90
C GLU A 31 -5.96 -11.14 1.61
N ALA A 32 -6.92 -10.23 1.71
CA ALA A 32 -8.31 -10.60 1.48
C ALA A 32 -8.66 -10.61 0.00
N ASN A 33 -8.12 -9.66 -0.76
CA ASN A 33 -8.57 -9.44 -2.13
C ASN A 33 -7.47 -9.51 -3.18
N GLY A 34 -6.27 -9.87 -2.78
CA GLY A 34 -5.19 -10.06 -3.73
C GLY A 34 -4.26 -8.87 -3.85
N PRO A 35 -3.16 -9.05 -4.55
CA PRO A 35 -2.14 -8.01 -4.63
C PRO A 35 -2.63 -6.78 -5.38
N TYR A 36 -1.92 -5.69 -5.15
CA TYR A 36 -2.20 -4.44 -5.84
C TYR A 36 -1.48 -4.45 -7.18
N THR A 37 -2.10 -3.89 -8.21
CA THR A 37 -1.47 -3.83 -9.52
C THR A 37 -0.87 -2.46 -9.80
N GLY A 38 -1.11 -1.50 -8.95
CA GLY A 38 -0.52 -0.18 -9.08
C GLY A 38 -0.89 0.64 -7.88
N ALA A 39 -0.31 1.83 -7.80
CA ALA A 39 -0.57 2.70 -6.65
C ALA A 39 -2.05 3.04 -6.53
N GLU A 40 -2.72 3.18 -7.65
CA GLU A 40 -4.13 3.57 -7.63
C GLU A 40 -5.02 2.50 -7.03
N ASP A 41 -4.58 1.26 -7.04
CA ASP A 41 -5.36 0.20 -6.42
C ASP A 41 -5.48 0.39 -4.92
N LEU A 42 -4.60 1.19 -4.32
CA LEU A 42 -4.70 1.46 -2.90
C LEU A 42 -5.96 2.20 -2.52
N THR A 43 -6.64 2.82 -3.48
CA THR A 43 -7.90 3.49 -3.17
C THR A 43 -8.99 2.53 -2.71
N ARG A 44 -8.80 1.24 -2.95
CA ARG A 44 -9.77 0.27 -2.46
C ARG A 44 -9.61 0.02 -0.95
N VAL A 45 -8.53 0.53 -0.35
CA VAL A 45 -8.33 0.44 1.08
C VAL A 45 -9.11 1.56 1.75
N GLU A 46 -9.93 1.21 2.73
CA GLU A 46 -10.71 2.22 3.41
C GLU A 46 -9.79 3.19 4.11
N GLY A 47 -10.00 4.47 3.89
CA GLY A 47 -9.16 5.51 4.49
C GLY A 47 -8.08 6.02 3.57
N ILE A 48 -7.85 5.37 2.43
CA ILE A 48 -6.85 5.83 1.49
C ILE A 48 -7.56 6.40 0.27
N GLY A 49 -7.46 7.71 0.11
CA GLY A 49 -8.03 8.38 -1.04
C GLY A 49 -6.96 8.79 -2.02
N GLN A 50 -7.37 9.51 -3.05
CA GLN A 50 -6.48 9.92 -4.12
C GLN A 50 -5.32 10.77 -3.60
N ALA A 51 -5.58 11.64 -2.63
CA ALA A 51 -4.53 12.51 -2.12
C ALA A 51 -3.39 11.71 -1.49
N ILE A 52 -3.73 10.67 -0.75
CA ILE A 52 -2.71 9.83 -0.14
C ILE A 52 -1.97 9.05 -1.21
N VAL A 53 -2.70 8.52 -2.19
CA VAL A 53 -2.06 7.80 -3.28
C VAL A 53 -1.03 8.69 -3.97
N GLU A 54 -1.39 9.93 -4.24
CA GLU A 54 -0.46 10.83 -4.91
C GLU A 54 0.76 11.13 -4.05
N SER A 55 0.57 11.17 -2.72
CA SER A 55 1.67 11.44 -1.83
C SER A 55 2.67 10.31 -1.78
N ILE A 56 2.22 9.09 -1.95
CA ILE A 56 3.10 7.94 -1.75
C ILE A 56 3.53 7.25 -3.03
N GLN A 57 2.93 7.60 -4.17
CA GLN A 57 3.17 6.84 -5.38
C GLN A 57 4.65 6.83 -5.78
N ASP A 58 5.40 7.86 -5.43
CA ASP A 58 6.82 7.90 -5.75
C ASP A 58 7.67 7.13 -4.76
N HIS A 59 7.06 6.64 -3.70
CA HIS A 59 7.76 5.92 -2.64
C HIS A 59 7.44 4.44 -2.63
N ILE A 60 6.60 3.97 -3.54
CA ILE A 60 6.17 2.58 -3.53
C ILE A 60 6.35 1.93 -4.88
N ILE A 61 6.39 0.61 -4.86
CA ILE A 61 6.34 -0.19 -6.07
C ILE A 61 5.34 -1.32 -5.83
N THR A 62 4.87 -1.90 -6.90
CA THR A 62 3.94 -3.01 -6.82
C THR A 62 4.44 -4.22 -7.59
N GLU A 63 5.76 -4.29 -7.79
CA GLU A 63 6.31 -5.39 -8.55
C GLU A 63 5.94 -6.71 -7.97
N ASP A 64 5.59 -7.63 -8.83
CA ASP A 64 5.34 -8.98 -8.43
C ASP A 64 6.59 -9.71 -8.72
N THR A 65 7.28 -10.13 -7.75
CA THR A 65 8.57 -10.72 -7.94
C THR A 65 8.54 -12.15 -8.34
N GLN A 66 7.42 -12.65 -8.62
CA GLN A 66 7.36 -13.98 -9.04
C GLN A 66 7.94 -14.12 -10.27
N GLU A 67 8.51 -14.75 -10.61
CA GLU A 67 8.95 -14.87 -11.86
C GLU A 67 9.49 -15.77 -12.06
#